data_ea0f62cdb06b68fee6b9dfd17d9a54e9
#
_entry.id   ea0f62cdb06b68fee6b9dfd17d9a54e9
#
_cell.length_a   1.000
_cell.length_b   1.000
_cell.length_c   1.000
_cell.angle_alpha   90.00
_cell.angle_beta   90.00
_cell.angle_gamma   90.00
#
_symmetry.space_group_name_H-M   'P 1'
#
loop_
_entity.id
_entity.type
_entity.pdbx_description
1 polymer ?
#
loop_
_entity_poly.entity_id
_entity_poly.type
_entity_poly.pdbx_seq_one_letter_code
_entity_poly.pdbx_strand_id
1 'polypeptide(L)'
;MIHHVAKSEEEEANWIANKIEDIVNNQDGVNYRDIAILYRANYLSRTIEQVLIRKGIDYRIFGGLKFFNRKEVKDALSYLRLVCNQEDLAFERIINTPARGIGKKTLENIQLVALNHQISLYDALTLHSDEIRLSNKSKKEVRILVEAIEKARRSTLPLHEMFENLMIDVGYIEMLKNDLEDNRIDNIHELQRSIYDFQVSHEDAPTLENYLQDISLYTDNDAIDQGQYVSLMSIHMAKGLEFDYVFVLGLSEGIFPSFRSLAEDGDDGLEEERRLAYVAFTRARKQLFLTDSEGFSFVTDSPKISSRFIDEVGNEGIIHSGSKPRFKTTDYVPKQTVSKAELIGDNKVDDWKVGDLVNHDIFGKGVVVKVNCF
;
A
#
# COMPACT_ATOMS: atom_id res chain seq x y z
N MET A 1 -0.48 7.02 29.20
CA MET A 1 -0.69 6.74 27.76
C MET A 1 -0.55 8.05 26.99
N ILE A 2 0.04 8.01 25.79
CA ILE A 2 0.17 9.21 24.92
C ILE A 2 -0.51 8.90 23.60
N HIS A 3 -1.34 9.82 23.11
CA HIS A 3 -1.94 9.78 21.78
C HIS A 3 -1.40 10.93 20.93
N HIS A 4 -0.88 10.62 19.75
CA HIS A 4 -0.33 11.60 18.82
C HIS A 4 -1.04 11.54 17.48
N VAL A 5 -1.57 12.68 17.02
CA VAL A 5 -2.16 12.85 15.69
C VAL A 5 -1.19 13.63 14.81
N ALA A 6 -0.63 12.97 13.82
CA ALA A 6 0.25 13.59 12.84
C ALA A 6 -0.53 14.16 11.64
N LYS A 7 0.09 15.07 10.86
CA LYS A 7 -0.53 15.62 9.65
C LYS A 7 -0.45 14.67 8.45
N SER A 8 0.49 13.72 8.49
CA SER A 8 0.69 12.72 7.45
C SER A 8 1.29 11.44 8.03
N GLU A 9 1.25 10.34 7.28
CA GLU A 9 1.89 9.06 7.67
C GLU A 9 3.39 9.20 7.85
N GLU A 10 4.04 10.03 7.04
CA GLU A 10 5.46 10.29 7.16
C GLU A 10 5.78 11.07 8.46
N GLU A 11 4.96 12.06 8.81
CA GLU A 11 5.11 12.78 10.08
C GLU A 11 4.84 11.85 11.27
N GLU A 12 3.85 10.94 11.18
CA GLU A 12 3.56 9.92 12.18
C GLU A 12 4.78 9.02 12.41
N ALA A 13 5.34 8.47 11.33
CA ALA A 13 6.51 7.60 11.39
C ALA A 13 7.76 8.33 11.91
N ASN A 14 7.98 9.58 11.50
CA ASN A 14 9.07 10.41 12.01
C ASN A 14 8.90 10.71 13.51
N TRP A 15 7.69 11.01 13.97
CA TRP A 15 7.41 11.22 15.38
C TRP A 15 7.70 9.96 16.20
N ILE A 16 7.26 8.79 15.72
CA ILE A 16 7.55 7.50 16.37
C ILE A 16 9.06 7.28 16.48
N ALA A 17 9.79 7.43 15.37
CA ALA A 17 11.24 7.20 15.35
C ALA A 17 12.00 8.19 16.25
N ASN A 18 11.62 9.48 16.24
CA ASN A 18 12.19 10.47 17.16
C ASN A 18 11.92 10.11 18.63
N LYS A 19 10.70 9.62 18.92
CA LYS A 19 10.33 9.21 20.27
C LYS A 19 11.08 7.97 20.74
N ILE A 20 11.37 7.04 19.83
CA ILE A 20 12.21 5.87 20.10
C ILE A 20 13.64 6.32 20.45
N GLU A 21 14.24 7.19 19.66
CA GLU A 21 15.58 7.75 19.94
C GLU A 21 15.60 8.48 21.30
N ASP A 22 14.58 9.29 21.57
CA ASP A 22 14.44 10.01 22.85
C ASP A 22 14.37 9.05 24.05
N ILE A 23 13.59 7.97 23.94
CA ILE A 23 13.49 6.94 25.00
C ILE A 23 14.83 6.25 25.23
N VAL A 24 15.49 5.77 24.17
CA VAL A 24 16.75 5.02 24.29
C VAL A 24 17.88 5.91 24.80
N ASN A 25 17.92 7.19 24.40
CA ASN A 25 19.00 8.09 24.79
C ASN A 25 18.82 8.69 26.19
N ASN A 26 17.58 8.85 26.68
CA ASN A 26 17.32 9.58 27.91
C ASN A 26 16.88 8.69 29.09
N GLN A 27 16.72 7.38 28.88
CA GLN A 27 16.32 6.44 29.93
C GLN A 27 17.40 5.37 30.16
N ASP A 28 17.99 5.38 31.32
CA ASP A 28 19.04 4.43 31.68
C ASP A 28 18.56 2.97 31.58
N GLY A 29 19.33 2.12 30.89
CA GLY A 29 19.12 0.70 30.75
C GLY A 29 18.03 0.29 29.75
N VAL A 30 17.46 1.23 29.00
CA VAL A 30 16.51 0.94 27.91
C VAL A 30 17.25 0.71 26.59
N ASN A 31 16.86 -0.34 25.87
CA ASN A 31 17.42 -0.71 24.58
C ASN A 31 16.32 -0.77 23.51
N TYR A 32 16.70 -0.76 22.22
CA TYR A 32 15.75 -0.91 21.10
C TYR A 32 14.89 -2.18 21.19
N ARG A 33 15.39 -3.26 21.81
CA ARG A 33 14.63 -4.51 22.03
C ARG A 33 13.45 -4.39 23.00
N ASP A 34 13.45 -3.38 23.84
CA ASP A 34 12.40 -3.12 24.81
C ASP A 34 11.20 -2.41 24.17
N ILE A 35 11.32 -2.10 22.85
CA ILE A 35 10.38 -1.29 22.08
C ILE A 35 9.75 -2.12 20.98
N ALA A 36 8.42 -2.03 20.85
CA ALA A 36 7.66 -2.62 19.76
C ALA A 36 6.78 -1.59 19.05
N ILE A 37 6.64 -1.75 17.73
CA ILE A 37 5.68 -1.04 16.89
C ILE A 37 4.69 -2.08 16.39
N LEU A 38 3.43 -1.91 16.76
CA LEU A 38 2.32 -2.79 16.42
C LEU A 38 1.42 -2.12 15.39
N TYR A 39 0.96 -2.89 14.42
CA TYR A 39 0.02 -2.42 13.40
C TYR A 39 -1.06 -3.45 13.09
N ARG A 40 -2.24 -2.98 12.64
CA ARG A 40 -3.37 -3.88 12.32
C ARG A 40 -3.13 -4.65 11.03
N ALA A 41 -2.56 -4.01 10.02
CA ALA A 41 -2.32 -4.58 8.70
C ALA A 41 -0.87 -4.39 8.26
N ASN A 42 -0.34 -5.38 7.56
CA ASN A 42 1.08 -5.41 7.20
C ASN A 42 1.52 -4.25 6.30
N TYR A 43 0.63 -3.73 5.42
CA TYR A 43 0.99 -2.62 4.53
C TYR A 43 1.40 -1.35 5.29
N LEU A 44 0.87 -1.14 6.49
CA LEU A 44 1.20 0.02 7.35
C LEU A 44 2.69 0.07 7.73
N SER A 45 3.43 -1.04 7.59
CA SER A 45 4.85 -1.05 7.93
C SER A 45 5.73 -0.23 6.98
N ARG A 46 5.29 0.05 5.74
CA ARG A 46 6.12 0.69 4.71
C ARG A 46 6.75 2.01 5.18
N THR A 47 5.94 2.96 5.59
CA THR A 47 6.40 4.31 5.93
C THR A 47 7.32 4.28 7.14
N ILE A 48 6.99 3.49 8.17
CA ILE A 48 7.85 3.36 9.35
C ILE A 48 9.17 2.63 9.04
N GLU A 49 9.15 1.61 8.17
CA GLU A 49 10.38 0.94 7.70
C GLU A 49 11.32 1.94 7.01
N GLN A 50 10.80 2.76 6.09
CA GLN A 50 11.58 3.78 5.39
C GLN A 50 12.19 4.81 6.35
N VAL A 51 11.41 5.27 7.33
CA VAL A 51 11.91 6.25 8.32
C VAL A 51 12.97 5.64 9.22
N LEU A 52 12.78 4.41 9.69
CA LEU A 52 13.78 3.72 10.52
C LEU A 52 15.10 3.52 9.77
N ILE A 53 15.04 3.14 8.48
CA ILE A 53 16.22 3.02 7.61
C ILE A 53 16.94 4.38 7.48
N ARG A 54 16.21 5.45 7.16
CA ARG A 54 16.78 6.80 7.01
C ARG A 54 17.48 7.30 8.28
N LYS A 55 16.95 6.89 9.44
CA LYS A 55 17.53 7.25 10.75
C LYS A 55 18.60 6.30 11.26
N GLY A 56 18.87 5.21 10.54
CA GLY A 56 19.83 4.19 10.98
C GLY A 56 19.38 3.42 12.22
N ILE A 57 18.08 3.32 12.46
CA ILE A 57 17.50 2.53 13.54
C ILE A 57 17.24 1.11 13.04
N ASP A 58 17.95 0.15 13.60
CA ASP A 58 17.76 -1.26 13.25
C ASP A 58 16.37 -1.75 13.69
N TYR A 59 15.71 -2.50 12.82
CA TYR A 59 14.41 -3.09 13.11
C TYR A 59 14.29 -4.52 12.58
N ARG A 60 13.38 -5.28 13.17
CA ARG A 60 13.05 -6.64 12.74
C ARG A 60 11.55 -6.84 12.64
N ILE A 61 11.12 -7.37 11.47
CA ILE A 61 9.71 -7.71 11.26
C ILE A 61 9.48 -9.15 11.70
N PHE A 62 8.49 -9.36 12.57
CA PHE A 62 8.06 -10.67 13.03
C PHE A 62 6.76 -11.08 12.31
N GLY A 63 6.75 -12.32 11.77
CA GLY A 63 5.60 -12.88 11.09
C GLY A 63 5.31 -12.29 9.70
N GLY A 64 6.29 -11.62 9.08
CA GLY A 64 6.13 -11.02 7.75
C GLY A 64 7.46 -10.75 7.05
N LEU A 65 7.36 -10.15 5.86
CA LEU A 65 8.49 -9.67 5.06
C LEU A 65 8.52 -8.13 5.06
N LYS A 66 9.71 -7.56 4.92
CA LYS A 66 9.87 -6.11 4.60
C LYS A 66 8.98 -5.75 3.42
N PHE A 67 8.40 -4.55 3.42
CA PHE A 67 7.40 -4.15 2.43
C PHE A 67 7.86 -4.39 0.98
N PHE A 68 9.03 -3.86 0.62
CA PHE A 68 9.58 -4.00 -0.73
C PHE A 68 10.05 -5.42 -1.09
N ASN A 69 10.11 -6.34 -0.10
CA ASN A 69 10.44 -7.74 -0.31
C ASN A 69 9.23 -8.64 -0.56
N ARG A 70 8.00 -8.14 -0.38
CA ARG A 70 6.76 -8.89 -0.65
C ARG A 70 6.63 -9.20 -2.13
N LYS A 71 6.09 -10.37 -2.44
CA LYS A 71 5.99 -10.90 -3.80
C LYS A 71 5.26 -9.92 -4.72
N GLU A 72 4.06 -9.49 -4.34
CA GLU A 72 3.19 -8.60 -5.11
C GLU A 72 3.82 -7.22 -5.33
N VAL A 73 4.56 -6.71 -4.35
CA VAL A 73 5.29 -5.44 -4.48
C VAL A 73 6.45 -5.59 -5.47
N LYS A 74 7.21 -6.68 -5.37
CA LYS A 74 8.29 -7.00 -6.33
C LYS A 74 7.75 -7.20 -7.76
N ASP A 75 6.60 -7.85 -7.90
CA ASP A 75 5.95 -8.04 -9.20
C ASP A 75 5.54 -6.68 -9.80
N ALA A 76 4.88 -5.82 -9.01
CA ALA A 76 4.46 -4.50 -9.44
C ALA A 76 5.65 -3.58 -9.79
N LEU A 77 6.71 -3.58 -8.98
CA LEU A 77 7.97 -2.87 -9.29
C LEU A 77 8.62 -3.39 -10.57
N SER A 78 8.53 -4.69 -10.86
CA SER A 78 9.07 -5.26 -12.10
C SER A 78 8.28 -4.79 -13.32
N TYR A 79 6.96 -4.60 -13.23
CA TYR A 79 6.20 -3.91 -14.27
C TYR A 79 6.68 -2.48 -14.51
N LEU A 80 6.90 -1.71 -13.44
CA LEU A 80 7.42 -0.34 -13.56
C LEU A 80 8.83 -0.29 -14.18
N ARG A 81 9.73 -1.21 -13.80
CA ARG A 81 11.06 -1.34 -14.41
C ARG A 81 10.98 -1.69 -15.90
N LEU A 82 10.04 -2.55 -16.27
CA LEU A 82 9.83 -2.89 -17.68
C LEU A 82 9.32 -1.69 -18.49
N VAL A 83 8.44 -0.86 -17.90
CA VAL A 83 8.00 0.40 -18.50
C VAL A 83 9.18 1.37 -18.65
N CYS A 84 10.02 1.49 -17.62
CA CYS A 84 11.11 2.47 -17.57
C CYS A 84 12.26 2.13 -18.55
N ASN A 85 12.83 0.94 -18.43
CA ASN A 85 14.11 0.59 -19.09
C ASN A 85 14.17 -0.83 -19.69
N GLN A 86 13.03 -1.53 -19.81
CA GLN A 86 12.96 -2.88 -20.41
C GLN A 86 13.89 -3.92 -19.76
N GLU A 87 14.08 -3.83 -18.45
CA GLU A 87 14.98 -4.69 -17.70
C GLU A 87 14.63 -6.18 -17.85
N ASP A 88 15.58 -7.01 -18.31
CA ASP A 88 15.36 -8.43 -18.57
C ASP A 88 14.96 -9.25 -17.34
N LEU A 89 15.54 -8.97 -16.18
CA LEU A 89 15.15 -9.63 -14.93
C LEU A 89 13.72 -9.29 -14.53
N ALA A 90 13.31 -8.04 -14.75
CA ALA A 90 11.94 -7.62 -14.52
C ALA A 90 10.98 -8.31 -15.49
N PHE A 91 11.36 -8.42 -16.77
CA PHE A 91 10.60 -9.15 -17.78
C PHE A 91 10.40 -10.62 -17.40
N GLU A 92 11.47 -11.34 -17.08
CA GLU A 92 11.39 -12.75 -16.68
C GLU A 92 10.46 -12.97 -15.49
N ARG A 93 10.46 -12.05 -14.53
CA ARG A 93 9.61 -12.12 -13.36
C ARG A 93 8.12 -12.00 -13.70
N ILE A 94 7.75 -11.08 -14.62
CA ILE A 94 6.33 -10.74 -14.84
C ILE A 94 5.71 -11.34 -16.10
N ILE A 95 6.49 -11.87 -17.03
CA ILE A 95 5.98 -12.34 -18.32
C ILE A 95 4.85 -13.37 -18.19
N ASN A 96 4.85 -14.18 -17.14
CA ASN A 96 3.81 -15.16 -16.84
C ASN A 96 3.08 -14.90 -15.50
N THR A 97 3.06 -13.67 -15.05
CA THR A 97 2.37 -13.23 -13.84
C THR A 97 1.57 -11.94 -14.14
N PRO A 98 0.22 -12.02 -14.38
CA PRO A 98 -0.66 -13.20 -14.45
C PRO A 98 -0.29 -14.25 -15.47
N ALA A 99 -0.88 -15.44 -15.35
CA ALA A 99 -0.56 -16.59 -16.20
C ALA A 99 -0.93 -16.34 -17.68
N ARG A 100 0.09 -16.23 -18.55
CA ARG A 100 -0.04 -15.96 -20.01
C ARG A 100 0.32 -17.17 -20.87
N GLY A 101 0.52 -18.34 -20.25
CA GLY A 101 0.91 -19.57 -20.96
C GLY A 101 2.34 -19.55 -21.47
N ILE A 102 3.19 -18.71 -20.88
CA ILE A 102 4.63 -18.66 -21.17
C ILE A 102 5.34 -19.59 -20.18
N GLY A 103 5.57 -20.82 -20.61
CA GLY A 103 6.34 -21.78 -19.82
C GLY A 103 7.84 -21.67 -20.06
N LYS A 104 8.61 -22.46 -19.31
CA LYS A 104 10.09 -22.46 -19.35
C LYS A 104 10.66 -22.56 -20.77
N LYS A 105 10.15 -23.49 -21.60
CA LYS A 105 10.62 -23.67 -22.99
C LYS A 105 10.35 -22.44 -23.88
N THR A 106 9.25 -21.74 -23.66
CA THR A 106 8.93 -20.53 -24.40
C THR A 106 9.86 -19.41 -23.98
N LEU A 107 10.12 -19.28 -22.67
CA LEU A 107 11.05 -18.29 -22.15
C LEU A 107 12.47 -18.53 -22.68
N GLU A 108 12.96 -19.78 -22.67
CA GLU A 108 14.25 -20.16 -23.29
C GLU A 108 14.31 -19.80 -24.77
N ASN A 109 13.21 -19.94 -25.51
CA ASN A 109 13.16 -19.52 -26.92
C ASN A 109 13.22 -17.98 -27.06
N ILE A 110 12.54 -17.22 -26.20
CA ILE A 110 12.66 -15.76 -26.17
C ILE A 110 14.09 -15.34 -25.88
N GLN A 111 14.74 -15.95 -24.89
CA GLN A 111 16.16 -15.71 -24.55
C GLN A 111 17.10 -15.98 -25.73
N LEU A 112 16.88 -17.06 -26.47
CA LEU A 112 17.67 -17.39 -27.67
C LEU A 112 17.49 -16.34 -28.78
N VAL A 113 16.27 -15.89 -29.03
CA VAL A 113 15.99 -14.84 -30.01
C VAL A 113 16.65 -13.51 -29.58
N ALA A 114 16.51 -13.13 -28.31
CA ALA A 114 17.15 -11.93 -27.77
C ALA A 114 18.68 -11.98 -27.91
N LEU A 115 19.30 -13.11 -27.59
CA LEU A 115 20.74 -13.32 -27.73
C LEU A 115 21.20 -13.23 -29.19
N ASN A 116 20.47 -13.86 -30.13
CA ASN A 116 20.82 -13.85 -31.53
C ASN A 116 20.77 -12.44 -32.16
N HIS A 117 19.81 -11.64 -31.72
CA HIS A 117 19.62 -10.27 -32.21
C HIS A 117 20.31 -9.20 -31.36
N GLN A 118 20.91 -9.58 -30.20
CA GLN A 118 21.56 -8.67 -29.23
C GLN A 118 20.62 -7.54 -28.75
N ILE A 119 19.38 -7.92 -28.39
CA ILE A 119 18.33 -7.04 -27.92
C ILE A 119 17.77 -7.52 -26.57
N SER A 120 16.93 -6.70 -25.94
CA SER A 120 16.24 -7.09 -24.71
C SER A 120 15.25 -8.23 -24.92
N LEU A 121 14.88 -8.95 -23.85
CA LEU A 121 13.84 -9.98 -23.92
C LEU A 121 12.48 -9.39 -24.36
N TYR A 122 12.20 -8.16 -23.95
CA TYR A 122 11.00 -7.44 -24.35
C TYR A 122 11.00 -7.12 -25.84
N ASP A 123 12.11 -6.65 -26.39
CA ASP A 123 12.24 -6.37 -27.83
C ASP A 123 12.20 -7.67 -28.65
N ALA A 124 12.79 -8.76 -28.16
CA ALA A 124 12.67 -10.05 -28.81
C ALA A 124 11.20 -10.49 -28.93
N LEU A 125 10.43 -10.31 -27.87
CA LEU A 125 9.01 -10.65 -27.85
C LEU A 125 8.16 -9.75 -28.76
N THR A 126 8.50 -8.46 -28.88
CA THR A 126 7.71 -7.47 -29.63
C THR A 126 8.11 -7.36 -31.10
N LEU A 127 9.41 -7.38 -31.41
CA LEU A 127 9.94 -7.16 -32.76
C LEU A 127 10.14 -8.47 -33.53
N HIS A 128 10.39 -9.60 -32.83
CA HIS A 128 10.69 -10.91 -33.41
C HIS A 128 9.70 -11.99 -32.98
N SER A 129 8.43 -11.61 -32.76
CA SER A 129 7.37 -12.50 -32.26
C SER A 129 7.07 -13.68 -33.19
N ASP A 130 7.39 -13.59 -34.46
CA ASP A 130 7.25 -14.65 -35.49
C ASP A 130 8.31 -15.76 -35.33
N GLU A 131 9.47 -15.46 -34.77
CA GLU A 131 10.50 -16.46 -34.42
C GLU A 131 10.17 -17.19 -33.12
N ILE A 132 9.22 -16.69 -32.31
CA ILE A 132 8.83 -17.24 -31.01
C ILE A 132 7.58 -18.11 -31.16
N ARG A 133 7.66 -19.38 -30.75
CA ARG A 133 6.53 -20.31 -30.79
C ARG A 133 5.54 -20.05 -29.68
N LEU A 134 4.49 -19.29 -29.94
CA LEU A 134 3.39 -19.01 -29.04
C LEU A 134 2.09 -19.69 -29.48
N SER A 135 1.34 -20.22 -28.53
CA SER A 135 -0.04 -20.62 -28.78
C SER A 135 -0.94 -19.42 -29.09
N ASN A 136 -2.08 -19.62 -29.74
CA ASN A 136 -3.01 -18.51 -30.03
C ASN A 136 -3.50 -17.81 -28.74
N LYS A 137 -3.68 -18.56 -27.67
CA LYS A 137 -4.03 -17.99 -26.35
C LYS A 137 -2.88 -17.13 -25.83
N SER A 138 -1.65 -17.65 -25.82
CA SER A 138 -0.48 -16.90 -25.35
C SER A 138 -0.23 -15.65 -26.17
N LYS A 139 -0.44 -15.69 -27.52
CA LYS A 139 -0.33 -14.50 -28.38
C LYS A 139 -1.28 -13.38 -27.95
N LYS A 140 -2.54 -13.74 -27.61
CA LYS A 140 -3.53 -12.77 -27.15
C LYS A 140 -3.10 -12.13 -25.82
N GLU A 141 -2.68 -12.95 -24.85
CA GLU A 141 -2.27 -12.48 -23.52
C GLU A 141 -0.98 -11.63 -23.57
N VAL A 142 -0.02 -12.02 -24.42
CA VAL A 142 1.19 -11.24 -24.69
C VAL A 142 0.87 -9.89 -25.30
N ARG A 143 -0.08 -9.87 -26.26
CA ARG A 143 -0.51 -8.62 -26.88
C ARG A 143 -1.12 -7.65 -25.87
N ILE A 144 -1.95 -8.14 -24.95
CA ILE A 144 -2.51 -7.32 -23.85
C ILE A 144 -1.38 -6.73 -23.00
N LEU A 145 -0.39 -7.55 -22.62
CA LEU A 145 0.76 -7.07 -21.86
C LEU A 145 1.52 -5.96 -22.61
N VAL A 146 1.85 -6.19 -23.88
CA VAL A 146 2.60 -5.22 -24.70
C VAL A 146 1.81 -3.92 -24.87
N GLU A 147 0.51 -4.00 -25.18
CA GLU A 147 -0.36 -2.82 -25.32
C GLU A 147 -0.42 -2.03 -23.99
N ALA A 148 -0.49 -2.69 -22.84
CA ALA A 148 -0.51 -2.05 -21.53
C ALA A 148 0.83 -1.35 -21.20
N ILE A 149 1.96 -2.01 -21.47
CA ILE A 149 3.30 -1.43 -21.27
C ILE A 149 3.50 -0.21 -22.16
N GLU A 150 3.17 -0.30 -23.46
CA GLU A 150 3.30 0.80 -24.40
C GLU A 150 2.35 1.98 -24.09
N LYS A 151 1.15 1.68 -23.58
CA LYS A 151 0.21 2.70 -23.08
C LYS A 151 0.80 3.43 -21.86
N ALA A 152 1.38 2.69 -20.91
CA ALA A 152 2.01 3.27 -19.72
C ALA A 152 3.22 4.16 -20.11
N ARG A 153 4.07 3.73 -21.04
CA ARG A 153 5.23 4.52 -21.56
C ARG A 153 4.83 5.85 -22.17
N ARG A 154 3.69 5.88 -22.86
CA ARG A 154 3.17 7.09 -23.54
C ARG A 154 2.24 7.90 -22.65
N SER A 155 2.04 7.47 -21.40
CA SER A 155 1.12 8.14 -20.51
C SER A 155 1.61 9.53 -20.12
N THR A 156 0.68 10.48 -20.14
CA THR A 156 0.88 11.84 -19.61
C THR A 156 0.19 12.04 -18.26
N LEU A 157 -0.39 10.97 -17.72
CA LEU A 157 -1.02 10.98 -16.41
C LEU A 157 0.03 11.07 -15.28
N PRO A 158 -0.36 11.55 -14.10
CA PRO A 158 0.48 11.42 -12.91
C PRO A 158 0.95 9.98 -12.71
N LEU A 159 2.17 9.78 -12.16
CA LEU A 159 2.77 8.45 -12.04
C LEU A 159 1.90 7.46 -11.28
N HIS A 160 1.23 7.89 -10.19
CA HIS A 160 0.37 7.03 -9.40
C HIS A 160 -0.89 6.58 -10.15
N GLU A 161 -1.46 7.44 -11.02
CA GLU A 161 -2.59 7.09 -11.89
C GLU A 161 -2.14 6.18 -13.05
N MET A 162 -0.99 6.47 -13.65
CA MET A 162 -0.38 5.60 -14.65
C MET A 162 -0.13 4.20 -14.07
N PHE A 163 0.39 4.10 -12.86
CA PHE A 163 0.63 2.84 -12.16
C PHE A 163 -0.67 2.06 -11.92
N GLU A 164 -1.72 2.71 -11.43
CA GLU A 164 -3.03 2.08 -11.21
C GLU A 164 -3.59 1.50 -12.50
N ASN A 165 -3.62 2.32 -13.58
CA ASN A 165 -4.08 1.88 -14.89
C ASN A 165 -3.24 0.71 -15.43
N LEU A 166 -1.92 0.74 -15.24
CA LEU A 166 -1.04 -0.35 -15.65
C LEU A 166 -1.40 -1.66 -14.93
N MET A 167 -1.60 -1.64 -13.62
CA MET A 167 -1.94 -2.84 -12.82
C MET A 167 -3.30 -3.43 -13.22
N ILE A 168 -4.25 -2.57 -13.62
CA ILE A 168 -5.56 -2.99 -14.14
C ILE A 168 -5.40 -3.58 -15.55
N ASP A 169 -4.76 -2.86 -16.46
CA ASP A 169 -4.64 -3.23 -17.87
C ASP A 169 -3.88 -4.56 -18.07
N VAL A 170 -2.86 -4.84 -17.27
CA VAL A 170 -2.13 -6.12 -17.31
C VAL A 170 -2.87 -7.28 -16.61
N GLY A 171 -4.03 -7.01 -16.01
CA GLY A 171 -4.85 -8.00 -15.29
C GLY A 171 -4.29 -8.42 -13.93
N TYR A 172 -3.34 -7.66 -13.37
CA TYR A 172 -2.69 -8.01 -12.09
C TYR A 172 -3.64 -7.85 -10.91
N ILE A 173 -4.42 -6.77 -10.86
CA ILE A 173 -5.44 -6.55 -9.82
C ILE A 173 -6.50 -7.66 -9.86
N GLU A 174 -6.97 -8.05 -11.06
CA GLU A 174 -7.96 -9.13 -11.20
C GLU A 174 -7.40 -10.48 -10.73
N MET A 175 -6.12 -10.76 -11.02
CA MET A 175 -5.44 -11.94 -10.49
C MET A 175 -5.41 -11.94 -8.96
N LEU A 176 -5.08 -10.82 -8.33
CA LEU A 176 -5.01 -10.72 -6.87
C LEU A 176 -6.40 -10.85 -6.21
N LYS A 177 -7.46 -10.33 -6.83
CA LYS A 177 -8.85 -10.50 -6.35
C LYS A 177 -9.31 -11.95 -6.32
N ASN A 178 -8.78 -12.78 -7.24
CA ASN A 178 -9.07 -14.21 -7.30
C ASN A 178 -8.20 -15.04 -6.35
N ASP A 179 -7.18 -14.44 -5.74
CA ASP A 179 -6.34 -15.07 -4.73
C ASP A 179 -6.99 -14.87 -3.34
N LEU A 180 -7.09 -15.91 -2.54
CA LEU A 180 -7.75 -15.85 -1.22
C LEU A 180 -7.00 -14.99 -0.18
N GLU A 181 -5.91 -14.34 -0.56
CA GLU A 181 -5.12 -13.48 0.31
C GLU A 181 -5.41 -11.99 0.05
N ASP A 182 -6.45 -11.46 0.65
CA ASP A 182 -6.93 -10.07 0.50
C ASP A 182 -5.90 -8.97 0.80
N ASN A 183 -4.93 -9.26 1.66
CA ASN A 183 -3.89 -8.29 2.05
C ASN A 183 -2.94 -7.88 0.90
N ARG A 184 -2.91 -8.62 -0.22
CA ARG A 184 -2.00 -8.31 -1.34
C ARG A 184 -2.45 -7.09 -2.14
N ILE A 185 -3.75 -6.90 -2.28
CA ILE A 185 -4.30 -5.71 -2.96
C ILE A 185 -3.96 -4.45 -2.16
N ASP A 186 -4.05 -4.51 -0.83
CA ASP A 186 -3.68 -3.39 0.04
C ASP A 186 -2.21 -3.01 -0.11
N ASN A 187 -1.33 -4.00 -0.33
CA ASN A 187 0.08 -3.73 -0.62
C ASN A 187 0.27 -3.00 -1.97
N ILE A 188 -0.57 -3.26 -2.97
CA ILE A 188 -0.54 -2.53 -4.26
C ILE A 188 -1.05 -1.10 -4.08
N HIS A 189 -2.13 -0.89 -3.33
CA HIS A 189 -2.62 0.46 -3.01
C HIS A 189 -1.58 1.25 -2.19
N GLU A 190 -0.88 0.60 -1.27
CA GLU A 190 0.19 1.23 -0.50
C GLU A 190 1.42 1.56 -1.37
N LEU A 191 1.72 0.73 -2.38
CA LEU A 191 2.74 1.06 -3.38
C LEU A 191 2.31 2.26 -4.25
N GLN A 192 1.04 2.32 -4.66
CA GLN A 192 0.46 3.48 -5.35
C GLN A 192 0.57 4.74 -4.51
N ARG A 193 0.29 4.63 -3.20
CA ARG A 193 0.49 5.72 -2.23
C ARG A 193 1.94 6.17 -2.18
N SER A 194 2.91 5.24 -2.14
CA SER A 194 4.33 5.57 -2.17
C SER A 194 4.72 6.38 -3.41
N ILE A 195 4.17 6.04 -4.58
CA ILE A 195 4.39 6.79 -5.83
C ILE A 195 3.80 8.20 -5.72
N TYR A 196 2.60 8.33 -5.16
CA TYR A 196 1.96 9.63 -4.93
C TYR A 196 2.78 10.51 -3.98
N ASP A 197 3.21 9.96 -2.83
CA ASP A 197 4.03 10.67 -1.85
C ASP A 197 5.35 11.15 -2.48
N PHE A 198 5.98 10.31 -3.32
CA PHE A 198 7.18 10.68 -4.08
C PHE A 198 6.90 11.84 -5.03
N GLN A 199 5.78 11.83 -5.76
CA GLN A 199 5.41 12.92 -6.68
C GLN A 199 5.20 14.25 -5.95
N VAL A 200 4.56 14.22 -4.79
CA VAL A 200 4.32 15.42 -3.99
C VAL A 200 5.61 15.98 -3.41
N SER A 201 6.54 15.12 -3.02
CA SER A 201 7.85 15.55 -2.44
C SER A 201 8.87 15.99 -3.47
N HIS A 202 8.69 15.65 -4.76
CA HIS A 202 9.63 15.96 -5.87
C HIS A 202 8.92 16.76 -6.97
N GLU A 203 8.38 17.95 -6.62
CA GLU A 203 7.59 18.80 -7.54
C GLU A 203 8.31 19.13 -8.86
N ASP A 204 9.65 19.27 -8.84
CA ASP A 204 10.44 19.72 -10.01
C ASP A 204 10.70 18.62 -11.04
N ALA A 205 10.70 17.34 -10.72
CA ALA A 205 10.94 16.24 -11.65
C ALA A 205 10.51 14.85 -11.12
N PRO A 206 9.23 14.57 -10.92
CA PRO A 206 8.77 13.27 -10.45
C PRO A 206 8.78 12.23 -11.60
N THR A 207 9.96 11.78 -12.03
CA THR A 207 10.09 10.76 -13.08
C THR A 207 10.00 9.36 -12.48
N LEU A 208 9.56 8.39 -13.30
CA LEU A 208 9.54 6.98 -12.93
C LEU A 208 10.95 6.46 -12.60
N GLU A 209 11.95 6.91 -13.34
CA GLU A 209 13.35 6.54 -13.11
C GLU A 209 13.84 6.99 -11.73
N ASN A 210 13.57 8.25 -11.37
CA ASN A 210 13.94 8.79 -10.05
C ASN A 210 13.23 8.04 -8.91
N TYR A 211 11.95 7.70 -9.10
CA TYR A 211 11.22 6.88 -8.13
C TYR A 211 11.85 5.50 -7.94
N LEU A 212 12.20 4.81 -9.03
CA LEU A 212 12.83 3.49 -8.95
C LEU A 212 14.24 3.55 -8.33
N GLN A 213 14.98 4.63 -8.54
CA GLN A 213 16.25 4.87 -7.86
C GLN A 213 16.07 5.08 -6.36
N ASP A 214 15.09 5.89 -5.94
CA ASP A 214 14.77 6.11 -4.52
C ASP A 214 14.40 4.79 -3.83
N ILE A 215 13.56 3.97 -4.45
CA ILE A 215 13.16 2.66 -3.91
C ILE A 215 14.34 1.71 -3.76
N SER A 216 15.37 1.78 -4.62
CA SER A 216 16.53 0.88 -4.54
C SER A 216 17.28 1.01 -3.20
N LEU A 217 17.25 2.18 -2.58
CA LEU A 217 17.87 2.43 -1.27
C LEU A 217 17.21 1.62 -0.14
N TYR A 218 15.96 1.24 -0.31
CA TYR A 218 15.18 0.49 0.70
C TYR A 218 15.15 -1.03 0.43
N THR A 219 15.50 -1.46 -0.79
CA THR A 219 15.48 -2.89 -1.15
C THR A 219 16.75 -3.63 -0.75
N ASP A 220 17.91 -2.95 -0.72
CA ASP A 220 19.23 -3.56 -0.54
C ASP A 220 19.71 -3.58 0.93
N ASN A 221 18.93 -3.02 1.86
CA ASN A 221 19.30 -2.93 3.27
C ASN A 221 18.95 -4.23 4.01
N ASP A 222 19.77 -5.26 3.86
CA ASP A 222 19.85 -6.35 4.83
C ASP A 222 20.71 -5.87 6.01
N ALA A 223 20.07 -5.21 6.99
CA ALA A 223 20.74 -4.80 8.22
C ALA A 223 21.41 -6.03 8.86
N ILE A 224 22.70 -5.94 9.09
CA ILE A 224 23.46 -6.92 9.86
C ILE A 224 22.83 -6.93 11.25
N ASP A 225 22.24 -8.05 11.66
CA ASP A 225 21.60 -8.24 12.98
C ASP A 225 22.65 -8.06 14.08
N GLN A 226 22.86 -6.83 14.53
CA GLN A 226 23.76 -6.51 15.65
C GLN A 226 23.08 -6.78 17.01
N GLY A 227 21.89 -7.38 16.99
CA GLY A 227 21.21 -7.81 18.20
C GLY A 227 20.45 -6.71 18.95
N GLN A 228 20.48 -5.46 18.49
CA GLN A 228 19.70 -4.34 19.04
C GLN A 228 18.77 -3.78 17.96
N TYR A 229 17.50 -4.12 18.01
CA TYR A 229 16.51 -3.74 17.02
C TYR A 229 15.15 -3.43 17.65
N VAL A 230 14.38 -2.57 17.00
CA VAL A 230 12.96 -2.34 17.31
C VAL A 230 12.13 -3.48 16.69
N SER A 231 11.20 -4.02 17.46
CA SER A 231 10.31 -5.09 16.99
C SER A 231 9.11 -4.52 16.23
N LEU A 232 8.94 -4.89 14.97
CA LEU A 232 7.79 -4.56 14.14
C LEU A 232 6.93 -5.80 13.92
N MET A 233 5.61 -5.73 14.19
CA MET A 233 4.72 -6.88 14.00
C MET A 233 3.26 -6.46 13.92
N SER A 234 2.44 -7.34 13.32
CA SER A 234 1.00 -7.20 13.43
C SER A 234 0.53 -7.45 14.86
N ILE A 235 -0.60 -6.84 15.24
CA ILE A 235 -1.21 -7.02 16.58
C ILE A 235 -1.47 -8.50 16.86
N HIS A 236 -1.84 -9.29 15.84
CA HIS A 236 -2.06 -10.74 16.00
C HIS A 236 -0.80 -11.47 16.45
N MET A 237 0.37 -11.07 15.91
CA MET A 237 1.65 -11.68 16.29
C MET A 237 2.14 -11.26 17.67
N ALA A 238 1.64 -10.14 18.17
CA ALA A 238 2.01 -9.63 19.51
C ALA A 238 1.29 -10.35 20.66
N LYS A 239 0.32 -11.24 20.35
CA LYS A 239 -0.42 -11.97 21.40
C LYS A 239 0.52 -12.84 22.24
N GLY A 240 0.54 -12.60 23.55
CA GLY A 240 1.42 -13.31 24.50
C GLY A 240 2.82 -12.69 24.67
N LEU A 241 3.19 -11.69 23.87
CA LEU A 241 4.43 -10.92 24.04
C LEU A 241 4.15 -9.66 24.87
N GLU A 242 5.19 -9.10 25.49
CA GLU A 242 5.12 -7.84 26.24
C GLU A 242 6.42 -7.06 26.06
N PHE A 243 6.30 -5.73 25.96
CA PHE A 243 7.41 -4.81 25.77
C PHE A 243 7.30 -3.65 26.76
N ASP A 244 8.42 -3.03 27.11
CA ASP A 244 8.37 -1.88 28.01
C ASP A 244 7.67 -0.69 27.37
N TYR A 245 7.93 -0.48 26.07
CA TYR A 245 7.37 0.61 25.27
C TYR A 245 6.69 0.06 24.01
N VAL A 246 5.43 0.41 23.83
CA VAL A 246 4.65 -0.05 22.68
C VAL A 246 4.07 1.15 21.94
N PHE A 247 4.29 1.18 20.64
CA PHE A 247 3.64 2.09 19.70
C PHE A 247 2.59 1.31 18.93
N VAL A 248 1.37 1.83 18.86
CA VAL A 248 0.30 1.29 18.00
C VAL A 248 0.08 2.27 16.87
N LEU A 249 0.50 1.87 15.67
CA LEU A 249 0.57 2.69 14.47
C LEU A 249 -0.74 2.59 13.66
N GLY A 250 -1.18 3.73 13.12
CA GLY A 250 -2.28 3.77 12.14
C GLY A 250 -3.65 3.54 12.75
N LEU A 251 -3.93 4.12 13.92
CA LEU A 251 -5.23 4.05 14.61
C LEU A 251 -6.27 4.95 13.92
N SER A 252 -6.69 4.57 12.72
CA SER A 252 -7.70 5.29 11.93
C SER A 252 -8.90 4.41 11.62
N GLU A 253 -10.10 5.00 11.58
CA GLU A 253 -11.34 4.31 11.16
C GLU A 253 -11.19 3.68 9.77
N GLY A 254 -11.70 2.47 9.61
CA GLY A 254 -11.57 1.69 8.39
C GLY A 254 -10.25 0.93 8.26
N ILE A 255 -9.21 1.34 9.02
CA ILE A 255 -7.93 0.64 9.15
C ILE A 255 -7.93 -0.18 10.44
N PHE A 256 -8.19 0.47 11.56
CA PHE A 256 -8.34 -0.16 12.86
C PHE A 256 -9.39 0.59 13.69
N PRO A 257 -10.67 0.10 13.75
CA PRO A 257 -11.17 -1.19 13.23
C PRO A 257 -11.13 -1.31 11.71
N SER A 258 -10.90 -2.54 11.21
CA SER A 258 -10.87 -2.82 9.78
C SER A 258 -12.26 -2.71 9.15
N PHE A 259 -12.38 -1.97 8.04
CA PHE A 259 -13.65 -1.85 7.32
C PHE A 259 -14.14 -3.21 6.78
N ARG A 260 -13.22 -4.14 6.44
CA ARG A 260 -13.56 -5.48 5.97
C ARG A 260 -14.22 -6.30 7.06
N SER A 261 -13.61 -6.34 8.24
CA SER A 261 -14.18 -7.05 9.40
C SER A 261 -15.59 -6.54 9.72
N LEU A 262 -15.81 -5.21 9.61
CA LEU A 262 -17.12 -4.62 9.83
C LEU A 262 -18.11 -4.93 8.69
N ALA A 263 -17.64 -5.02 7.45
CA ALA A 263 -18.50 -5.33 6.31
C ALA A 263 -18.91 -6.80 6.25
N GLU A 264 -18.03 -7.72 6.65
CA GLU A 264 -18.27 -9.16 6.62
C GLU A 264 -19.10 -9.63 7.81
N ASP A 265 -18.75 -9.19 9.03
CA ASP A 265 -19.29 -9.72 10.29
C ASP A 265 -20.06 -8.69 11.12
N GLY A 266 -20.23 -7.45 10.63
CA GLY A 266 -21.01 -6.40 11.30
C GLY A 266 -20.54 -6.12 12.72
N ASP A 267 -21.48 -6.21 13.67
CA ASP A 267 -21.20 -5.95 15.10
C ASP A 267 -20.24 -6.98 15.70
N ASP A 268 -20.30 -8.24 15.27
CA ASP A 268 -19.37 -9.29 15.74
C ASP A 268 -17.94 -9.01 15.26
N GLY A 269 -17.81 -8.51 14.02
CA GLY A 269 -16.52 -8.04 13.48
C GLY A 269 -15.95 -6.87 14.29
N LEU A 270 -16.79 -5.91 14.69
CA LEU A 270 -16.37 -4.79 15.54
C LEU A 270 -15.90 -5.27 16.92
N GLU A 271 -16.60 -6.24 17.53
CA GLU A 271 -16.20 -6.81 18.82
C GLU A 271 -14.86 -7.55 18.74
N GLU A 272 -14.59 -8.23 17.62
CA GLU A 272 -13.28 -8.88 17.42
C GLU A 272 -12.18 -7.84 17.24
N GLU A 273 -12.40 -6.79 16.46
CA GLU A 273 -11.46 -5.67 16.34
C GLU A 273 -11.22 -4.97 17.70
N ARG A 274 -12.24 -4.87 18.55
CA ARG A 274 -12.11 -4.32 19.90
C ARG A 274 -11.25 -5.23 20.81
N ARG A 275 -11.39 -6.57 20.68
CA ARG A 275 -10.51 -7.52 21.39
C ARG A 275 -9.06 -7.39 20.91
N LEU A 276 -8.84 -7.17 19.61
CA LEU A 276 -7.50 -6.91 19.08
C LEU A 276 -6.93 -5.57 19.61
N ALA A 277 -7.74 -4.52 19.70
CA ALA A 277 -7.32 -3.26 20.32
C ALA A 277 -6.93 -3.46 21.79
N TYR A 278 -7.71 -4.20 22.55
CA TYR A 278 -7.37 -4.56 23.92
C TYR A 278 -6.04 -5.32 23.99
N VAL A 279 -5.83 -6.30 23.10
CA VAL A 279 -4.55 -7.02 23.02
C VAL A 279 -3.41 -6.04 22.77
N ALA A 280 -3.52 -5.16 21.77
CA ALA A 280 -2.46 -4.20 21.43
C ALA A 280 -2.12 -3.28 22.62
N PHE A 281 -3.15 -2.72 23.27
CA PHE A 281 -2.98 -1.75 24.34
C PHE A 281 -2.40 -2.36 25.62
N THR A 282 -2.65 -3.65 25.85
CA THR A 282 -2.10 -4.38 27.00
C THR A 282 -0.70 -4.94 26.79
N ARG A 283 -0.07 -4.72 25.64
CA ARG A 283 1.32 -5.19 25.42
C ARG A 283 2.37 -4.31 26.06
N ALA A 284 2.03 -3.08 26.45
CA ALA A 284 2.95 -2.14 27.08
C ALA A 284 3.05 -2.35 28.59
N ARG A 285 4.26 -2.59 29.08
CA ARG A 285 4.54 -2.69 30.52
C ARG A 285 4.74 -1.33 31.19
N LYS A 286 5.37 -0.36 30.50
CA LYS A 286 5.70 0.96 31.05
C LYS A 286 4.92 2.08 30.36
N GLN A 287 5.02 2.18 29.04
CA GLN A 287 4.42 3.28 28.29
C GLN A 287 3.80 2.81 27.00
N LEU A 288 2.55 3.23 26.75
CA LEU A 288 1.81 3.02 25.52
C LEU A 288 1.71 4.33 24.73
N PHE A 289 2.01 4.26 23.46
CA PHE A 289 1.85 5.33 22.47
C PHE A 289 0.85 4.89 21.40
N LEU A 290 -0.20 5.66 21.23
CA LEU A 290 -1.22 5.48 20.21
C LEU A 290 -0.98 6.54 19.13
N THR A 291 -0.91 6.17 17.86
CA THR A 291 -0.67 7.13 16.80
C THR A 291 -1.63 6.95 15.64
N ASP A 292 -2.02 8.07 15.04
CA ASP A 292 -2.75 8.16 13.80
C ASP A 292 -2.33 9.39 13.01
N SER A 293 -2.77 9.47 11.76
CA SER A 293 -2.44 10.59 10.88
C SER A 293 -3.67 11.11 10.14
N GLU A 294 -3.64 12.40 9.82
CA GLU A 294 -4.53 13.03 8.86
C GLU A 294 -4.19 12.58 7.42
N GLY A 295 -4.96 13.04 6.45
CA GLY A 295 -4.75 12.80 5.03
C GLY A 295 -5.76 11.83 4.44
N PHE A 296 -5.40 11.23 3.31
CA PHE A 296 -6.24 10.33 2.54
C PHE A 296 -5.71 8.90 2.58
N SER A 297 -6.59 7.92 2.72
CA SER A 297 -6.25 6.51 2.67
C SER A 297 -6.61 5.92 1.31
N PHE A 298 -5.63 5.44 0.55
CA PHE A 298 -5.84 4.74 -0.71
C PHE A 298 -6.46 3.34 -0.53
N VAL A 299 -6.33 2.76 0.66
CA VAL A 299 -6.93 1.45 0.98
C VAL A 299 -8.43 1.57 1.24
N THR A 300 -8.86 2.64 1.93
CA THR A 300 -10.28 2.87 2.26
C THR A 300 -10.96 3.87 1.32
N ASP A 301 -10.21 4.43 0.37
CA ASP A 301 -10.65 5.48 -0.57
C ASP A 301 -11.39 6.63 0.13
N SER A 302 -10.83 7.10 1.26
CA SER A 302 -11.48 8.11 2.10
C SER A 302 -10.49 8.92 2.92
N PRO A 303 -10.87 10.14 3.36
CA PRO A 303 -10.12 10.89 4.35
C PRO A 303 -10.01 10.10 5.66
N LYS A 304 -8.81 10.12 6.27
CA LYS A 304 -8.56 9.47 7.55
C LYS A 304 -9.21 10.24 8.68
N ILE A 305 -9.77 9.50 9.62
CA ILE A 305 -10.26 9.98 10.91
C ILE A 305 -9.75 9.08 12.01
N SER A 306 -9.56 9.61 13.21
CA SER A 306 -9.06 8.85 14.35
C SER A 306 -9.96 7.67 14.70
N SER A 307 -9.36 6.56 15.10
CA SER A 307 -10.07 5.34 15.49
C SER A 307 -11.00 5.58 16.66
N ARG A 308 -12.20 5.00 16.62
CA ARG A 308 -13.14 4.96 17.75
C ARG A 308 -12.54 4.32 19.01
N PHE A 309 -11.57 3.44 18.87
CA PHE A 309 -10.91 2.79 20.00
C PHE A 309 -10.14 3.79 20.87
N ILE A 310 -9.69 4.93 20.31
CA ILE A 310 -9.08 6.00 21.10
C ILE A 310 -10.13 6.70 21.94
N ASP A 311 -11.32 6.96 21.37
CA ASP A 311 -12.44 7.57 22.08
C ASP A 311 -13.03 6.62 23.16
N GLU A 312 -13.14 5.32 22.86
CA GLU A 312 -13.64 4.29 23.77
C GLU A 312 -12.76 4.09 25.02
N VAL A 313 -11.44 4.32 24.92
CA VAL A 313 -10.54 4.29 26.10
C VAL A 313 -10.85 5.44 27.07
N GLY A 314 -11.44 6.53 26.56
CA GLY A 314 -11.76 7.72 27.34
C GLY A 314 -10.56 8.64 27.56
N ASN A 315 -10.84 9.85 28.01
CA ASN A 315 -9.81 10.88 28.14
C ASN A 315 -9.00 10.81 29.44
N GLU A 316 -9.40 9.95 30.40
CA GLU A 316 -8.68 9.81 31.67
C GLU A 316 -7.35 9.08 31.46
N GLY A 317 -6.23 9.76 31.70
CA GLY A 317 -4.88 9.17 31.57
C GLY A 317 -4.30 9.19 30.16
N ILE A 318 -4.97 9.82 29.19
CA ILE A 318 -4.42 10.06 27.85
C ILE A 318 -3.89 11.50 27.76
N ILE A 319 -2.63 11.64 27.32
CA ILE A 319 -2.04 12.91 26.95
C ILE A 319 -2.10 13.01 25.42
N HIS A 320 -2.86 13.97 24.90
CA HIS A 320 -2.95 14.22 23.46
C HIS A 320 -1.84 15.18 23.00
N SER A 321 -1.28 14.90 21.83
CA SER A 321 -0.26 15.73 21.16
C SER A 321 -0.49 15.74 19.64
N GLY A 322 0.11 16.71 18.95
CA GLY A 322 -0.10 16.92 17.53
C GLY A 322 -1.43 17.62 17.19
N SER A 323 -2.05 17.25 16.08
CA SER A 323 -3.36 17.76 15.66
C SER A 323 -4.47 17.28 16.61
N LYS A 324 -5.64 17.95 16.54
CA LYS A 324 -6.80 17.49 17.30
C LYS A 324 -7.38 16.21 16.65
N PRO A 325 -7.65 15.17 17.46
CA PRO A 325 -8.28 13.96 16.94
C PRO A 325 -9.66 14.29 16.35
N ARG A 326 -9.98 13.67 15.21
CA ARG A 326 -11.27 13.79 14.54
C ARG A 326 -11.96 12.44 14.67
N PHE A 327 -13.00 12.36 15.47
CA PHE A 327 -13.82 11.18 15.62
C PHE A 327 -15.06 11.25 14.73
N LYS A 328 -15.62 10.10 14.39
CA LYS A 328 -16.91 10.01 13.72
C LYS A 328 -18.00 10.60 14.61
N THR A 329 -18.79 11.52 14.08
CA THR A 329 -20.16 11.72 14.55
C THR A 329 -20.99 10.51 14.05
N THR A 330 -21.84 9.97 14.89
CA THR A 330 -22.51 8.66 14.91
C THR A 330 -23.22 8.14 13.64
N ASP A 331 -23.12 8.78 12.48
CA ASP A 331 -23.92 8.47 11.29
C ASP A 331 -23.13 8.10 10.00
N TYR A 332 -21.87 7.72 10.12
CA TYR A 332 -21.14 7.27 8.94
C TYR A 332 -21.32 5.77 8.71
N VAL A 333 -22.16 5.41 7.80
CA VAL A 333 -22.14 4.07 7.14
C VAL A 333 -21.10 4.17 6.02
N PRO A 334 -20.03 3.36 6.00
CA PRO A 334 -19.14 3.29 4.83
C PRO A 334 -19.99 2.99 3.60
N LYS A 335 -19.93 3.83 2.57
CA LYS A 335 -20.49 3.44 1.28
C LYS A 335 -19.75 2.17 0.88
N GLN A 336 -20.47 1.04 0.84
CA GLN A 336 -19.98 -0.15 0.15
C GLN A 336 -19.51 0.31 -1.22
N THR A 337 -18.30 -0.05 -1.60
CA THR A 337 -17.90 -0.04 -3.00
C THR A 337 -18.74 -1.11 -3.68
N VAL A 338 -19.93 -0.73 -4.10
CA VAL A 338 -20.80 -1.56 -4.93
C VAL A 338 -20.00 -1.82 -6.19
N SER A 339 -19.69 -3.08 -6.47
CA SER A 339 -19.04 -3.45 -7.71
C SER A 339 -19.86 -2.88 -8.87
N LYS A 340 -19.20 -2.37 -9.91
CA LYS A 340 -19.85 -1.83 -11.12
C LYS A 340 -20.95 -2.74 -11.71
N ALA A 341 -20.99 -4.01 -11.33
CA ALA A 341 -22.00 -5.01 -11.75
C ALA A 341 -23.36 -4.86 -11.02
N GLU A 342 -23.41 -4.22 -9.82
CA GLU A 342 -24.68 -4.01 -9.09
C GLU A 342 -25.35 -2.67 -9.40
N LEU A 343 -24.68 -1.79 -10.15
CA LEU A 343 -25.24 -0.51 -10.61
C LEU A 343 -26.12 -0.63 -11.89
N ILE A 344 -26.36 -1.85 -12.38
CA ILE A 344 -27.32 -2.13 -13.46
C ILE A 344 -28.66 -2.57 -12.84
N GLY A 345 -29.17 -1.83 -11.90
CA GLY A 345 -30.56 -1.84 -11.50
C GLY A 345 -31.24 -0.67 -12.16
N ASP A 346 -32.41 -0.91 -12.79
CA ASP A 346 -33.30 -0.03 -13.54
C ASP A 346 -33.52 1.40 -12.96
N ASN A 347 -32.49 2.21 -12.90
CA ASN A 347 -32.62 3.64 -12.68
C ASN A 347 -32.28 4.36 -13.99
N LYS A 348 -33.26 5.09 -14.50
CA LYS A 348 -33.15 5.99 -15.65
C LYS A 348 -31.82 6.74 -15.58
N VAL A 349 -30.99 6.55 -16.60
CA VAL A 349 -29.82 7.38 -16.84
C VAL A 349 -30.33 8.80 -17.04
N ASP A 350 -30.15 9.66 -16.06
CA ASP A 350 -30.40 11.09 -16.22
C ASP A 350 -29.41 11.57 -17.30
N ASP A 351 -29.96 12.21 -18.36
CA ASP A 351 -29.23 12.78 -19.48
C ASP A 351 -28.45 14.02 -19.00
N TRP A 352 -27.34 13.82 -18.31
CA TRP A 352 -26.46 14.90 -17.91
C TRP A 352 -25.84 15.59 -19.12
N LYS A 353 -25.85 16.91 -19.14
CA LYS A 353 -25.22 17.74 -20.19
C LYS A 353 -24.06 18.54 -19.60
N VAL A 354 -23.04 18.76 -20.43
CA VAL A 354 -21.94 19.67 -20.07
C VAL A 354 -22.53 21.04 -19.73
N GLY A 355 -22.21 21.54 -18.54
CA GLY A 355 -22.76 22.78 -18.00
C GLY A 355 -23.84 22.61 -16.93
N ASP A 356 -24.36 21.39 -16.72
CA ASP A 356 -25.35 21.15 -15.67
C ASP A 356 -24.74 21.33 -14.28
N LEU A 357 -25.52 21.97 -13.40
CA LEU A 357 -25.15 22.15 -12.00
C LEU A 357 -25.47 20.87 -11.23
N VAL A 358 -24.48 20.30 -10.59
CA VAL A 358 -24.61 19.10 -9.75
C VAL A 358 -24.26 19.42 -8.31
N ASN A 359 -24.92 18.73 -7.40
CA ASN A 359 -24.57 18.78 -5.98
C ASN A 359 -24.09 17.39 -5.55
N HIS A 360 -22.83 17.29 -5.20
CA HIS A 360 -22.25 16.05 -4.70
C HIS A 360 -22.22 16.11 -3.18
N ASP A 361 -22.70 15.06 -2.51
CA ASP A 361 -22.87 15.03 -1.05
C ASP A 361 -21.57 15.29 -0.27
N ILE A 362 -20.41 14.95 -0.86
CA ILE A 362 -19.08 15.13 -0.24
C ILE A 362 -18.36 16.38 -0.77
N PHE A 363 -18.41 16.63 -2.09
CA PHE A 363 -17.66 17.71 -2.75
C PHE A 363 -18.46 19.00 -2.94
N GLY A 364 -19.74 19.01 -2.57
CA GLY A 364 -20.60 20.18 -2.70
C GLY A 364 -21.03 20.47 -4.14
N LYS A 365 -21.27 21.75 -4.46
CA LYS A 365 -21.76 22.18 -5.77
C LYS A 365 -20.66 22.15 -6.81
N GLY A 366 -20.94 21.52 -7.94
CA GLY A 366 -20.04 21.43 -9.10
C GLY A 366 -20.78 21.63 -10.41
N VAL A 367 -20.04 21.66 -11.50
CA VAL A 367 -20.57 21.74 -12.86
C VAL A 367 -20.08 20.56 -13.66
N VAL A 368 -20.93 19.93 -14.46
CA VAL A 368 -20.56 18.84 -15.36
C VAL A 368 -19.66 19.39 -16.44
N VAL A 369 -18.37 19.02 -16.43
CA VAL A 369 -17.39 19.48 -17.41
C VAL A 369 -17.24 18.51 -18.60
N LYS A 370 -17.64 17.24 -18.43
CA LYS A 370 -17.56 16.21 -19.48
C LYS A 370 -18.56 15.10 -19.21
N VAL A 371 -19.25 14.63 -20.24
CA VAL A 371 -20.09 13.42 -20.22
C VAL A 371 -19.48 12.43 -21.19
N ASN A 372 -19.14 11.24 -20.71
CA ASN A 372 -18.70 10.14 -21.57
C ASN A 372 -19.90 9.18 -21.73
N CYS A 373 -20.41 9.07 -22.95
CA CYS A 373 -21.35 8.03 -23.30
C CYS A 373 -20.57 6.71 -23.47
N PHE A 374 -20.97 5.68 -22.71
CA PHE A 374 -20.47 4.31 -22.86
C PHE A 374 -21.33 3.56 -23.85
#